data_af577e4b263eeb976307de6926612aa8
#
_entry.id   af577e4b263eeb976307de6926612aa8
#
_cell.length_a   1.000
_cell.length_b   1.000
_cell.length_c   1.000
_cell.angle_alpha   90.00
_cell.angle_beta   90.00
_cell.angle_gamma   90.00
#
_symmetry.space_group_name_H-M   'P 1'
#
loop_
_entity.id
_entity.type
_entity.pdbx_description
1 polymer ?
#
loop_
_entity_poly.entity_id
_entity_poly.type
_entity_poly.pdbx_seq_one_letter_code
_entity_poly.pdbx_strand_id
1 'polypeptide(L)'
;MCYKQIALIALCLAVLDGIFLSFLGPLFGKMVKKIQGSDMKVNIISTIVTYCVMVFQIYYFVIKPKVSLTDSFLLGFTTYAIFDLTNFSIFKNYDWKVAVIDSIWGGTLYALTNYIVTKL
;
A
#
# COMPACT_ATOMS: atom_id res chain seq x y z
N MET A 1 -0.81 11.49 21.06
CA MET A 1 -0.82 10.37 20.11
C MET A 1 -1.79 9.32 20.62
N CYS A 2 -2.65 8.80 19.76
CA CYS A 2 -3.65 7.82 20.15
C CYS A 2 -3.18 6.41 19.76
N TYR A 3 -2.76 5.63 20.74
CA TYR A 3 -2.23 4.29 20.50
C TYR A 3 -3.30 3.35 19.94
N LYS A 4 -4.57 3.51 20.32
CA LYS A 4 -5.66 2.72 19.79
C LYS A 4 -5.79 2.91 18.27
N GLN A 5 -5.75 4.15 17.81
CA GLN A 5 -5.85 4.44 16.38
C GLN A 5 -4.65 3.88 15.62
N ILE A 6 -3.46 4.01 16.17
CA ILE A 6 -2.24 3.47 15.55
C ILE A 6 -2.35 1.95 15.42
N ALA A 7 -2.80 1.27 16.46
CA ALA A 7 -2.98 -0.18 16.43
C ALA A 7 -4.04 -0.60 15.41
N LEU A 8 -5.14 0.15 15.30
CA LEU A 8 -6.20 -0.12 14.33
C LEU A 8 -5.70 0.08 12.89
N ILE A 9 -4.90 1.12 12.65
CA ILE A 9 -4.30 1.35 11.33
C ILE A 9 -3.41 0.16 10.96
N ALA A 10 -2.53 -0.26 11.87
CA ALA A 10 -1.64 -1.38 11.62
C ALA A 10 -2.43 -2.67 11.32
N LEU A 11 -3.49 -2.92 12.07
CA LEU A 11 -4.33 -4.10 11.86
C LEU A 11 -5.06 -4.02 10.52
N CYS A 12 -5.62 -2.86 10.16
CA CYS A 12 -6.28 -2.67 8.86
C CYS A 12 -5.31 -2.92 7.71
N LEU A 13 -4.10 -2.38 7.78
CA LEU A 13 -3.10 -2.60 6.75
C LEU A 13 -2.75 -4.08 6.63
N ALA A 14 -2.53 -4.75 7.75
CA ALA A 14 -2.16 -6.17 7.74
C ALA A 14 -3.26 -7.03 7.11
N VAL A 15 -4.51 -6.81 7.51
CA VAL A 15 -5.65 -7.62 7.04
C VAL A 15 -6.01 -7.29 5.61
N LEU A 16 -6.24 -6.01 5.31
CA LEU A 16 -6.70 -5.60 3.98
C LEU A 16 -5.64 -5.83 2.92
N ASP A 17 -4.41 -5.45 3.19
CA ASP A 17 -3.32 -5.63 2.24
C ASP A 17 -2.97 -7.11 2.07
N GLY A 18 -3.07 -7.89 3.15
CA GLY A 18 -2.89 -9.33 3.08
C GLY A 18 -3.91 -10.01 2.16
N ILE A 19 -5.17 -9.57 2.22
CA ILE A 19 -6.22 -10.08 1.31
C ILE A 19 -5.87 -9.71 -0.14
N PHE A 20 -5.51 -8.45 -0.38
CA PHE A 20 -5.17 -8.00 -1.73
C PHE A 20 -3.96 -8.76 -2.28
N LEU A 21 -2.92 -8.97 -1.49
CA LEU A 21 -1.71 -9.67 -1.91
C LEU A 21 -1.96 -11.15 -2.18
N SER A 22 -3.00 -11.75 -1.59
CA SER A 22 -3.36 -13.12 -1.93
C SER A 22 -3.83 -13.26 -3.39
N PHE A 23 -4.36 -12.18 -3.97
CA PHE A 23 -4.79 -12.14 -5.37
C PHE A 23 -3.69 -11.60 -6.30
N LEU A 24 -3.09 -10.45 -5.95
CA LEU A 24 -2.10 -9.81 -6.80
C LEU A 24 -0.70 -10.40 -6.65
N GLY A 25 -0.39 -10.98 -5.49
CA GLY A 25 0.95 -11.50 -5.20
C GLY A 25 1.51 -12.45 -6.26
N PRO A 26 0.74 -13.47 -6.71
CA PRO A 26 1.23 -14.37 -7.76
C PRO A 26 1.54 -13.65 -9.07
N LEU A 27 0.70 -12.70 -9.47
CA LEU A 27 0.90 -11.91 -10.68
C LEU A 27 2.14 -11.02 -10.56
N PHE A 28 2.27 -10.36 -9.42
CA PHE A 28 3.43 -9.52 -9.12
C PHE A 28 4.71 -10.35 -9.08
N GLY A 29 4.67 -11.53 -8.46
CA GLY A 29 5.81 -12.45 -8.39
C GLY A 29 6.29 -12.89 -9.76
N LYS A 30 5.35 -13.21 -10.68
CA LYS A 30 5.69 -13.56 -12.06
C LYS A 30 6.38 -12.40 -12.78
N MET A 31 5.88 -11.19 -12.57
CA MET A 31 6.46 -9.99 -13.16
C MET A 31 7.89 -9.77 -12.64
N VAL A 32 8.09 -9.88 -11.33
CA VAL A 32 9.42 -9.72 -10.72
C VAL A 32 10.39 -10.77 -11.26
N LYS A 33 9.94 -12.01 -11.43
CA LYS A 33 10.77 -13.07 -12.01
C LYS A 33 11.22 -12.73 -13.41
N LYS A 34 10.36 -12.14 -14.24
CA LYS A 34 10.72 -11.68 -15.59
C LYS A 34 11.74 -10.55 -15.54
N ILE A 35 11.65 -9.68 -14.55
CA ILE A 35 12.53 -8.52 -14.43
C ILE A 35 13.92 -8.93 -13.98
N GLN A 36 14.02 -9.76 -12.92
CA GLN A 36 15.31 -10.08 -12.30
C GLN A 36 15.87 -11.45 -12.67
N GLY A 37 15.10 -12.27 -13.36
CA GLY A 37 15.54 -13.61 -13.80
C GLY A 37 15.57 -14.66 -12.70
N SER A 38 15.05 -14.33 -11.51
CA SER A 38 14.96 -15.25 -10.37
C SER A 38 13.70 -14.97 -9.58
N ASP A 39 13.31 -15.89 -8.70
CA ASP A 39 12.12 -15.75 -7.90
C ASP A 39 12.21 -14.53 -6.99
N MET A 40 11.04 -13.91 -6.75
CA MET A 40 10.92 -12.79 -5.82
C MET A 40 11.23 -13.25 -4.41
N LYS A 41 12.11 -12.52 -3.73
CA LYS A 41 12.42 -12.73 -2.32
C LYS A 41 12.04 -11.49 -1.54
N VAL A 42 11.28 -11.69 -0.46
CA VAL A 42 10.83 -10.58 0.37
C VAL A 42 11.84 -10.34 1.49
N ASN A 43 12.30 -9.10 1.59
CA ASN A 43 13.14 -8.68 2.71
C ASN A 43 12.22 -8.28 3.87
N ILE A 44 12.23 -9.08 4.92
CA ILE A 44 11.31 -8.92 6.05
C ILE A 44 11.54 -7.59 6.77
N ILE A 45 12.79 -7.21 6.99
CA ILE A 45 13.11 -5.95 7.70
C ILE A 45 12.60 -4.75 6.90
N SER A 46 12.86 -4.70 5.60
CA SER A 46 12.37 -3.62 4.74
C SER A 46 10.86 -3.58 4.68
N THR A 47 10.21 -4.74 4.68
CA THR A 47 8.75 -4.82 4.69
C THR A 47 8.17 -4.23 5.98
N ILE A 48 8.73 -4.58 7.12
CA ILE A 48 8.29 -4.03 8.41
C ILE A 48 8.47 -2.52 8.44
N VAL A 49 9.63 -2.02 8.00
CA VAL A 49 9.88 -0.57 7.95
C VAL A 49 8.88 0.12 7.03
N THR A 50 8.58 -0.47 5.88
CA THR A 50 7.61 0.09 4.93
C THR A 50 6.23 0.24 5.59
N TYR A 51 5.75 -0.79 6.27
CA TYR A 51 4.46 -0.71 6.94
C TYR A 51 4.46 0.27 8.11
N CYS A 52 5.57 0.39 8.82
CA CYS A 52 5.70 1.42 9.87
C CYS A 52 5.58 2.82 9.28
N VAL A 53 6.21 3.08 8.13
CA VAL A 53 6.10 4.37 7.44
C VAL A 53 4.66 4.61 7.00
N MET A 54 3.98 3.59 6.47
CA MET A 54 2.59 3.71 6.07
C MET A 54 1.66 4.02 7.25
N VAL A 55 1.88 3.35 8.39
CA VAL A 55 1.11 3.62 9.61
C VAL A 55 1.31 5.07 10.05
N PHE A 56 2.55 5.53 10.07
CA PHE A 56 2.86 6.93 10.39
C PHE A 56 2.16 7.88 9.44
N GLN A 57 2.27 7.63 8.14
CA GLN A 57 1.68 8.48 7.10
C GLN A 57 0.16 8.59 7.27
N ILE A 58 -0.50 7.44 7.45
CA ILE A 58 -1.96 7.41 7.61
C ILE A 58 -2.37 8.10 8.91
N TYR A 59 -1.67 7.83 10.00
CA TYR A 59 -2.01 8.48 11.27
C TYR A 59 -1.85 9.99 11.18
N TYR A 60 -0.68 10.45 10.74
CA TYR A 60 -0.33 11.87 10.78
C TYR A 60 -1.07 12.70 9.74
N PHE A 61 -1.24 12.17 8.51
CA PHE A 61 -1.80 12.94 7.40
C PHE A 61 -3.28 12.66 7.14
N VAL A 62 -3.82 11.60 7.68
CA VAL A 62 -5.21 11.20 7.41
C VAL A 62 -6.06 11.24 8.68
N ILE A 63 -5.65 10.52 9.71
CA ILE A 63 -6.49 10.35 10.91
C ILE A 63 -6.43 11.58 11.81
N LYS A 64 -5.24 12.07 12.12
CA LYS A 64 -5.05 13.22 13.01
C LYS A 64 -5.75 14.47 12.48
N PRO A 65 -5.60 14.86 11.20
CA PRO A 65 -6.32 16.01 10.64
C PRO A 65 -7.77 15.72 10.31
N LYS A 66 -8.22 14.47 10.36
CA LYS A 66 -9.60 14.05 10.04
C LYS A 66 -9.98 14.41 8.60
N VAL A 67 -9.13 14.05 7.65
CA VAL A 67 -9.39 14.33 6.24
C VAL A 67 -10.53 13.48 5.69
N SER A 68 -11.10 13.91 4.56
CA SER A 68 -12.17 13.19 3.88
C SER A 68 -11.70 11.84 3.33
N LEU A 69 -12.65 10.97 2.99
CA LEU A 69 -12.33 9.72 2.31
C LEU A 69 -11.70 9.97 0.93
N THR A 70 -12.14 11.03 0.24
CA THR A 70 -11.55 11.42 -1.04
C THR A 70 -10.07 11.79 -0.89
N ASP A 71 -9.74 12.59 0.13
CA ASP A 71 -8.35 12.98 0.38
C ASP A 71 -7.51 11.77 0.76
N SER A 72 -8.06 10.85 1.55
CA SER A 72 -7.38 9.60 1.90
C SER A 72 -7.09 8.76 0.67
N PHE A 73 -8.08 8.65 -0.22
CA PHE A 73 -7.91 7.92 -1.47
C PHE A 73 -6.80 8.53 -2.32
N LEU A 74 -6.83 9.85 -2.48
CA LEU A 74 -5.81 10.54 -3.28
C LEU A 74 -4.41 10.36 -2.71
N LEU A 75 -4.27 10.41 -1.40
CA LEU A 75 -2.97 10.20 -0.77
C LEU A 75 -2.47 8.77 -1.02
N GLY A 76 -3.31 7.78 -0.79
CA GLY A 76 -2.94 6.38 -1.03
C GLY A 76 -2.67 6.07 -2.49
N PHE A 77 -3.53 6.59 -3.38
CA PHE A 77 -3.37 6.42 -4.82
C PHE A 77 -2.03 7.01 -5.29
N THR A 78 -1.74 8.25 -4.90
CA THR A 78 -0.50 8.91 -5.34
C THR A 78 0.74 8.27 -4.72
N THR A 79 0.67 7.82 -3.48
CA THR A 79 1.78 7.13 -2.83
C THR A 79 2.14 5.86 -3.60
N TYR A 80 1.16 5.05 -3.93
CA TYR A 80 1.37 3.81 -4.68
C TYR A 80 1.75 4.09 -6.13
N ALA A 81 1.15 5.12 -6.74
CA ALA A 81 1.47 5.50 -8.12
C ALA A 81 2.92 5.94 -8.27
N ILE A 82 3.46 6.68 -7.30
CA ILE A 82 4.87 7.07 -7.32
C ILE A 82 5.77 5.83 -7.34
N PHE A 83 5.48 4.85 -6.49
CA PHE A 83 6.21 3.58 -6.45
C PHE A 83 6.11 2.84 -7.79
N ASP A 84 4.89 2.63 -8.27
CA ASP A 84 4.65 1.83 -9.48
C ASP A 84 5.17 2.51 -10.75
N LEU A 85 4.95 3.83 -10.86
CA LEU A 85 5.42 4.58 -12.04
C LEU A 85 6.93 4.69 -12.07
N THR A 86 7.57 4.82 -10.91
CA THR A 86 9.03 4.81 -10.82
C THR A 86 9.57 3.46 -11.29
N ASN A 87 8.97 2.37 -10.82
CA ASN A 87 9.37 1.03 -11.24
C ASN A 87 9.13 0.81 -12.74
N PHE A 88 8.00 1.26 -13.25
CA PHE A 88 7.68 1.17 -14.68
C PHE A 88 8.70 1.94 -15.52
N SER A 89 9.19 3.07 -15.00
CA SER A 89 10.16 3.91 -15.71
C SER A 89 11.54 3.27 -15.81
N ILE A 90 11.95 2.49 -14.80
CA ILE A 90 13.32 1.98 -14.72
C ILE A 90 13.48 0.48 -14.99
N PHE A 91 12.41 -0.29 -14.81
CA PHE A 91 12.47 -1.74 -15.00
C PHE A 91 11.86 -2.16 -16.33
N LYS A 92 12.63 -2.92 -17.11
CA LYS A 92 12.14 -3.60 -18.29
C LYS A 92 11.13 -4.69 -17.85
N ASN A 93 10.07 -4.87 -18.63
CA ASN A 93 9.03 -5.88 -18.37
C ASN A 93 8.13 -5.57 -17.15
N TYR A 94 8.16 -4.35 -16.63
CA TYR A 94 7.19 -3.96 -15.62
C TYR A 94 5.83 -3.71 -16.29
N ASP A 95 4.79 -4.39 -15.81
CA ASP A 95 3.47 -4.38 -16.43
C ASP A 95 2.68 -3.15 -15.99
N TRP A 96 2.27 -2.32 -16.96
CA TRP A 96 1.48 -1.11 -16.66
C TRP A 96 0.13 -1.45 -16.01
N LYS A 97 -0.44 -2.63 -16.32
CA LYS A 97 -1.71 -3.07 -15.73
C LYS A 97 -1.55 -3.31 -14.24
N VAL A 98 -0.43 -3.92 -13.83
CA VAL A 98 -0.11 -4.11 -12.42
C VAL A 98 0.03 -2.76 -11.73
N ALA A 99 0.71 -1.81 -12.37
CA ALA A 99 0.88 -0.46 -11.81
C ALA A 99 -0.47 0.23 -11.58
N VAL A 100 -1.40 0.15 -12.53
CA VAL A 100 -2.73 0.75 -12.39
C VAL A 100 -3.53 0.08 -11.27
N ILE A 101 -3.57 -1.25 -11.25
CA ILE A 101 -4.31 -2.00 -10.24
C ILE A 101 -3.77 -1.69 -8.84
N ASP A 102 -2.46 -1.71 -8.69
CA ASP A 102 -1.81 -1.46 -7.41
C ASP A 102 -2.05 -0.03 -6.91
N SER A 103 -2.03 0.95 -7.81
CA SER A 103 -2.29 2.35 -7.47
C SER A 103 -3.74 2.56 -7.01
N ILE A 104 -4.70 1.96 -7.71
CA ILE A 104 -6.10 2.03 -7.31
C ILE A 104 -6.29 1.34 -5.95
N TRP A 105 -5.63 0.23 -5.73
CA TRP A 105 -5.68 -0.45 -4.44
C TRP A 105 -5.11 0.43 -3.32
N GLY A 106 -3.99 1.11 -3.57
CA GLY A 106 -3.40 2.02 -2.58
C GLY A 106 -4.38 3.08 -2.12
N GLY A 107 -5.10 3.69 -3.06
CA GLY A 107 -6.15 4.65 -2.74
C GLY A 107 -7.28 4.02 -1.94
N THR A 108 -7.75 2.86 -2.39
CA THR A 108 -8.81 2.11 -1.73
C THR A 108 -8.41 1.70 -0.30
N LEU A 109 -7.19 1.21 -0.14
CA LEU A 109 -6.65 0.81 1.16
C LEU A 109 -6.66 1.98 2.16
N TYR A 110 -6.19 3.14 1.73
CA TYR A 110 -6.15 4.32 2.59
C TYR A 110 -7.54 4.82 2.95
N ALA A 111 -8.45 4.85 1.98
CA ALA A 111 -9.84 5.26 2.22
C ALA A 111 -10.56 4.30 3.17
N LEU A 112 -10.42 2.99 2.95
CA LEU A 112 -11.02 1.98 3.83
C LEU A 112 -10.43 2.05 5.24
N THR A 113 -9.12 2.21 5.35
CA THR A 113 -8.47 2.34 6.66
C THR A 113 -8.98 3.56 7.41
N ASN A 114 -9.09 4.70 6.73
CA ASN A 114 -9.67 5.90 7.33
C ASN A 114 -11.10 5.65 7.81
N TYR A 115 -11.93 5.05 6.96
CA TYR A 115 -13.32 4.76 7.32
C TYR A 115 -13.42 3.86 8.55
N ILE A 116 -12.67 2.75 8.55
CA ILE A 116 -12.74 1.78 9.65
C ILE A 116 -12.21 2.39 10.96
N VAL A 117 -11.07 3.05 10.91
CA VAL A 117 -10.44 3.62 12.12
C VAL A 117 -11.30 4.72 12.73
N THR A 118 -11.92 5.56 11.90
CA THR A 118 -12.75 6.65 12.41
C THR A 118 -14.12 6.18 12.93
N LYS A 119 -14.59 5.01 12.48
CA LYS A 119 -15.85 4.43 12.99
C LYS A 119 -15.67 3.62 14.27
N LEU A 120 -14.49 3.18 14.57
CA LEU A 120 -14.19 2.42 15.79
C LEU A 120 -13.56 3.32 16.85
#